data_c02cfc6dbf36be46524d0d507b6cc006
#
_entry.id   c02cfc6dbf36be46524d0d507b6cc006
#
_cell.length_a   1.000
_cell.length_b   1.000
_cell.length_c   1.000
_cell.angle_alpha   90.00
_cell.angle_beta   90.00
_cell.angle_gamma   90.00
#
_symmetry.space_group_name_H-M   'P 1'
#
loop_
_entity.id
_entity.type
_entity.pdbx_description
1 polymer ?
#
loop_
_entity_poly.entity_id
_entity_poly.type
_entity_poly.pdbx_seq_one_letter_code
_entity_poly.pdbx_strand_id
1 'polypeptide(L)'
;MDPALAAIRHGKPILVEKPLATTSEDAKKILAEAEKYNVRVAVDYHKRWDPAAINVRNELQNEESGAPIRGYMCMDDIIDVPTEWFNWADKSSPVHFLGTHCYDQVRWYMRCEVEEVYAVGTKKVLKARGVDTYDSIQATLKMENGCYWTVENSWILPKGFAKNNDGRTQILCENAMFRI
;
A
#
# COMPACT_ATOMS: atom_id res chain seq x y z
N MET A 1 -8.49 4.22 -16.12
CA MET A 1 -8.44 5.69 -16.34
C MET A 1 -9.71 6.24 -16.99
N ASP A 2 -10.12 5.75 -18.15
CA ASP A 2 -11.23 6.34 -18.93
C ASP A 2 -12.59 6.44 -18.20
N PRO A 3 -13.05 5.42 -17.45
CA PRO A 3 -14.29 5.55 -16.68
C PRO A 3 -14.26 6.67 -15.63
N ALA A 4 -13.11 6.85 -14.94
CA ALA A 4 -12.94 7.91 -13.95
C ALA A 4 -13.02 9.29 -14.59
N LEU A 5 -12.31 9.52 -15.70
CA LEU A 5 -12.35 10.78 -16.44
C LEU A 5 -13.75 11.08 -16.99
N ALA A 6 -14.45 10.06 -17.48
CA ALA A 6 -15.83 10.23 -17.97
C ALA A 6 -16.75 10.67 -16.85
N ALA A 7 -16.72 10.03 -15.66
CA ALA A 7 -17.55 10.41 -14.52
C ALA A 7 -17.23 11.84 -14.04
N ILE A 8 -15.96 12.20 -13.93
CA ILE A 8 -15.52 13.54 -13.54
C ILE A 8 -16.05 14.60 -14.50
N ARG A 9 -15.95 14.39 -15.82
CA ARG A 9 -16.47 15.31 -16.84
C ARG A 9 -17.97 15.49 -16.81
N HIS A 10 -18.69 14.53 -16.26
CA HIS A 10 -20.12 14.62 -15.99
C HIS A 10 -20.45 15.16 -14.58
N GLY A 11 -19.47 15.73 -13.87
CA GLY A 11 -19.65 16.34 -12.56
C GLY A 11 -19.97 15.35 -11.45
N LYS A 12 -19.61 14.06 -11.60
CA LYS A 12 -19.92 13.01 -10.63
C LYS A 12 -18.72 12.79 -9.69
N PRO A 13 -18.92 12.92 -8.35
CA PRO A 13 -17.94 12.44 -7.39
C PRO A 13 -17.69 10.94 -7.58
N ILE A 14 -16.43 10.54 -7.44
CA ILE A 14 -16.04 9.13 -7.62
C ILE A 14 -15.26 8.61 -6.42
N LEU A 15 -15.49 7.33 -6.12
CA LEU A 15 -14.63 6.50 -5.29
C LEU A 15 -13.97 5.48 -6.22
N VAL A 16 -12.65 5.44 -6.23
CA VAL A 16 -11.86 4.57 -7.11
C VAL A 16 -11.13 3.54 -6.26
N GLU A 17 -11.17 2.27 -6.67
CA GLU A 17 -10.31 1.25 -6.10
C GLU A 17 -8.82 1.63 -6.23
N LYS A 18 -8.04 1.19 -5.24
CA LYS A 18 -6.58 1.39 -5.27
C LYS A 18 -5.91 0.46 -6.32
N PRO A 19 -4.86 0.90 -6.95
CA PRO A 19 -4.34 2.27 -6.96
C PRO A 19 -5.24 3.20 -7.77
N LEU A 20 -5.17 4.52 -7.52
CA LEU A 20 -5.92 5.52 -8.31
C LEU A 20 -5.67 5.37 -9.81
N ALA A 21 -4.44 5.04 -10.17
CA ALA A 21 -4.00 4.70 -11.53
C ALA A 21 -2.75 3.82 -11.45
N THR A 22 -2.38 3.19 -12.56
CA THR A 22 -1.18 2.33 -12.66
C THR A 22 0.10 3.11 -12.95
N THR A 23 -0.02 4.41 -13.27
CA THR A 23 1.12 5.32 -13.46
C THR A 23 0.88 6.64 -12.74
N SER A 24 1.94 7.34 -12.36
CA SER A 24 1.85 8.67 -11.75
C SER A 24 1.30 9.72 -12.71
N GLU A 25 1.59 9.58 -14.01
CA GLU A 25 1.09 10.45 -15.07
C GLU A 25 -0.43 10.38 -15.18
N ASP A 26 -0.99 9.18 -15.14
CA ASP A 26 -2.43 8.97 -15.23
C ASP A 26 -3.14 9.41 -13.95
N ALA A 27 -2.52 9.20 -12.77
CA ALA A 27 -3.04 9.74 -11.52
C ALA A 27 -3.10 11.27 -11.55
N LYS A 28 -2.05 11.94 -12.05
CA LYS A 28 -2.01 13.41 -12.22
C LYS A 28 -3.08 13.89 -13.20
N LYS A 29 -3.34 13.16 -14.30
CA LYS A 29 -4.43 13.50 -15.24
C LYS A 29 -5.79 13.45 -14.56
N ILE A 30 -6.05 12.40 -13.75
CA ILE A 30 -7.31 12.27 -13.01
C ILE A 30 -7.48 13.44 -12.03
N LEU A 31 -6.42 13.79 -11.27
CA LEU A 31 -6.46 14.90 -10.33
C LEU A 31 -6.69 16.25 -11.03
N ALA A 32 -5.97 16.53 -12.10
CA ALA A 32 -6.13 17.77 -12.87
C ALA A 32 -7.54 17.91 -13.45
N GLU A 33 -8.12 16.82 -13.94
CA GLU A 33 -9.48 16.84 -14.46
C GLU A 33 -10.50 17.01 -13.31
N ALA A 34 -10.26 16.39 -12.15
CA ALA A 34 -11.10 16.57 -10.97
C ALA A 34 -11.12 18.03 -10.48
N GLU A 35 -9.97 18.68 -10.44
CA GLU A 35 -9.84 20.11 -10.11
C GLU A 35 -10.59 20.98 -11.13
N LYS A 36 -10.38 20.74 -12.43
CA LYS A 36 -11.03 21.48 -13.52
C LYS A 36 -12.56 21.45 -13.45
N TYR A 37 -13.14 20.30 -13.09
CA TYR A 37 -14.59 20.13 -12.99
C TYR A 37 -15.13 20.32 -11.57
N ASN A 38 -14.27 20.67 -10.61
CA ASN A 38 -14.60 20.81 -9.18
C ASN A 38 -15.30 19.57 -8.62
N VAL A 39 -14.76 18.39 -8.93
CA VAL A 39 -15.30 17.09 -8.53
C VAL A 39 -14.41 16.45 -7.48
N ARG A 40 -15.02 15.87 -6.44
CA ARG A 40 -14.28 15.10 -5.43
C ARG A 40 -13.94 13.71 -5.93
N VAL A 41 -12.67 13.33 -5.76
CA VAL A 41 -12.16 11.99 -6.03
C VAL A 41 -11.62 11.41 -4.72
N ALA A 42 -12.03 10.22 -4.37
CA ALA A 42 -11.50 9.45 -3.25
C ALA A 42 -10.93 8.13 -3.75
N VAL A 43 -9.88 7.64 -3.12
CA VAL A 43 -9.31 6.32 -3.36
C VAL A 43 -9.72 5.39 -2.22
N ASP A 44 -10.15 4.18 -2.54
CA ASP A 44 -10.58 3.21 -1.54
C ASP A 44 -9.38 2.54 -0.84
N TYR A 45 -8.77 3.27 0.07
CA TYR A 45 -7.81 2.73 1.02
C TYR A 45 -8.53 2.14 2.23
N HIS A 46 -9.34 1.11 2.01
CA HIS A 46 -10.22 0.50 3.01
C HIS A 46 -9.50 0.02 4.29
N LYS A 47 -8.20 -0.27 4.22
CA LYS A 47 -7.38 -0.63 5.40
C LYS A 47 -7.32 0.46 6.47
N ARG A 48 -7.57 1.72 6.13
CA ARG A 48 -7.72 2.80 7.11
C ARG A 48 -8.95 2.64 8.01
N TRP A 49 -9.95 1.85 7.56
CA TRP A 49 -11.22 1.63 8.26
C TRP A 49 -11.23 0.34 9.08
N ASP A 50 -10.13 -0.40 9.09
CA ASP A 50 -9.95 -1.53 9.99
C ASP A 50 -9.96 -1.03 11.44
N PRO A 51 -10.81 -1.57 12.34
CA PRO A 51 -10.89 -1.13 13.73
C PRO A 51 -9.54 -1.21 14.47
N ALA A 52 -8.73 -2.25 14.21
CA ALA A 52 -7.41 -2.38 14.80
C ALA A 52 -6.46 -1.28 14.32
N ALA A 53 -6.50 -0.94 13.02
CA ALA A 53 -5.71 0.14 12.47
C ALA A 53 -6.11 1.51 13.04
N ILE A 54 -7.41 1.76 13.17
CA ILE A 54 -7.94 2.99 13.80
C ILE A 54 -7.45 3.10 15.24
N ASN A 55 -7.54 2.02 16.02
CA ASN A 55 -7.08 2.02 17.41
C ASN A 55 -5.59 2.33 17.53
N VAL A 56 -4.75 1.65 16.74
CA VAL A 56 -3.30 1.93 16.70
C VAL A 56 -3.02 3.39 16.33
N ARG A 57 -3.71 3.93 15.32
CA ARG A 57 -3.55 5.32 14.94
C ARG A 57 -3.91 6.29 16.07
N ASN A 58 -4.95 6.01 16.83
CA ASN A 58 -5.36 6.85 17.96
C ASN A 58 -4.31 6.77 19.10
N GLU A 59 -3.82 5.58 19.40
CA GLU A 59 -2.79 5.37 20.42
C GLU A 59 -1.44 6.01 20.04
N LEU A 60 -1.09 6.06 18.77
CA LEU A 60 0.11 6.78 18.28
C LEU A 60 0.03 8.30 18.49
N GLN A 61 -1.14 8.84 18.82
CA GLN A 61 -1.33 10.25 19.16
C GLN A 61 -1.43 10.49 20.67
N ASN A 62 -1.39 9.42 21.46
CA ASN A 62 -1.35 9.52 22.91
C ASN A 62 0.10 9.79 23.34
N GLU A 63 0.30 10.86 24.12
CA GLU A 63 1.61 11.25 24.65
C GLU A 63 2.27 10.13 25.49
N GLU A 64 1.46 9.27 26.12
CA GLU A 64 1.95 8.14 26.90
C GLU A 64 2.72 7.11 26.05
N SER A 65 2.38 6.96 24.78
CA SER A 65 3.07 6.06 23.86
C SER A 65 4.47 6.55 23.48
N GLY A 66 4.72 7.85 23.59
CA GLY A 66 5.96 8.48 23.13
C GLY A 66 6.08 8.50 21.60
N ALA A 67 7.19 9.02 21.10
CA ALA A 67 7.43 9.14 19.68
C ALA A 67 7.62 7.77 19.01
N PRO A 68 7.11 7.57 17.77
CA PRO A 68 7.39 6.35 17.02
C PRO A 68 8.86 6.32 16.56
N ILE A 69 9.53 5.21 16.82
CA ILE A 69 10.95 5.00 16.49
C ILE A 69 11.09 4.24 15.19
N ARG A 70 10.39 3.11 15.06
CA ARG A 70 10.42 2.28 13.84
C ARG A 70 9.11 1.54 13.61
N GLY A 71 8.85 1.24 12.35
CA GLY A 71 7.74 0.38 11.94
C GLY A 71 8.19 -0.77 11.06
N TYR A 72 7.36 -1.79 11.06
CA TYR A 72 7.42 -2.90 10.11
C TYR A 72 6.01 -3.18 9.60
N MET A 73 5.89 -3.40 8.32
CA MET A 73 4.63 -3.82 7.71
C MET A 73 4.90 -4.83 6.60
N CYS A 74 4.20 -5.93 6.58
CA CYS A 74 4.15 -6.80 5.43
C CYS A 74 2.71 -6.99 4.94
N MET A 75 2.59 -7.21 3.66
CA MET A 75 1.37 -7.66 3.03
C MET A 75 1.76 -8.54 1.85
N ASP A 76 1.47 -9.83 2.00
CA ASP A 76 1.89 -10.87 1.08
C ASP A 76 0.69 -11.71 0.65
N ASP A 77 0.67 -12.15 -0.60
CA ASP A 77 -0.34 -13.07 -1.13
C ASP A 77 0.29 -14.41 -1.50
N ILE A 78 -0.56 -15.45 -1.52
CA ILE A 78 -0.19 -16.78 -2.03
C ILE A 78 0.10 -16.70 -3.53
N ILE A 79 0.94 -17.63 -3.97
CA ILE A 79 1.41 -17.70 -5.36
C ILE A 79 0.28 -17.88 -6.39
N ASP A 80 -0.85 -18.43 -5.98
CA ASP A 80 -2.03 -18.61 -6.84
C ASP A 80 -2.60 -17.26 -7.33
N VAL A 81 -2.45 -16.19 -6.54
CA VAL A 81 -2.94 -14.86 -6.91
C VAL A 81 -2.36 -14.39 -8.24
N PRO A 82 -1.02 -14.28 -8.42
CA PRO A 82 -0.46 -13.84 -9.69
C PRO A 82 -0.43 -14.92 -10.78
N THR A 83 -0.54 -16.20 -10.44
CA THR A 83 -0.41 -17.29 -11.43
C THR A 83 -1.74 -17.85 -11.92
N GLU A 84 -2.79 -17.79 -11.10
CA GLU A 84 -4.09 -18.42 -11.41
C GLU A 84 -5.24 -17.39 -11.43
N TRP A 85 -5.21 -16.36 -10.57
CA TRP A 85 -6.36 -15.45 -10.42
C TRP A 85 -6.28 -14.22 -11.31
N PHE A 86 -5.08 -13.73 -11.63
CA PHE A 86 -4.89 -12.51 -12.41
C PHE A 86 -4.22 -12.78 -13.76
N ASN A 87 -4.92 -12.49 -14.83
CA ASN A 87 -4.37 -12.55 -16.19
C ASN A 87 -3.56 -11.30 -16.59
N TRP A 88 -3.35 -10.38 -15.66
CA TRP A 88 -2.62 -9.10 -15.82
C TRP A 88 -1.46 -8.95 -14.83
N ALA A 89 -1.09 -10.01 -14.10
CA ALA A 89 -0.06 -9.94 -13.07
C ALA A 89 1.30 -9.48 -13.62
N ASP A 90 1.63 -9.82 -14.86
CA ASP A 90 2.83 -9.39 -15.58
C ASP A 90 2.88 -7.87 -15.85
N LYS A 91 1.74 -7.19 -15.76
CA LYS A 91 1.60 -5.72 -15.92
C LYS A 91 1.56 -4.97 -14.59
N SER A 92 1.79 -5.67 -13.49
CA SER A 92 1.73 -5.13 -12.14
C SER A 92 2.86 -5.71 -11.28
N SER A 93 2.80 -5.47 -9.98
CA SER A 93 3.75 -6.02 -9.00
C SER A 93 3.11 -6.11 -7.62
N PRO A 94 3.72 -6.85 -6.67
CA PRO A 94 3.27 -6.86 -5.28
C PRO A 94 3.15 -5.45 -4.68
N VAL A 95 4.05 -4.54 -5.05
CA VAL A 95 4.00 -3.14 -4.57
C VAL A 95 2.78 -2.40 -5.10
N HIS A 96 2.44 -2.53 -6.38
CA HIS A 96 1.26 -1.85 -6.93
C HIS A 96 -0.04 -2.43 -6.40
N PHE A 97 -0.08 -3.74 -6.17
CA PHE A 97 -1.30 -4.40 -5.71
C PHE A 97 -1.48 -4.35 -4.19
N LEU A 98 -0.45 -4.70 -3.43
CA LEU A 98 -0.46 -4.76 -1.96
C LEU A 98 0.20 -3.54 -1.32
N GLY A 99 1.36 -3.15 -1.83
CA GLY A 99 2.18 -2.09 -1.24
C GLY A 99 1.49 -0.73 -1.19
N THR A 100 0.59 -0.43 -2.12
CA THR A 100 -0.20 0.81 -2.07
C THR A 100 -0.97 0.95 -0.76
N HIS A 101 -1.50 -0.13 -0.20
CA HIS A 101 -2.11 -0.13 1.13
C HIS A 101 -1.07 0.14 2.23
N CYS A 102 0.09 -0.50 2.13
CA CYS A 102 1.16 -0.37 3.13
C CYS A 102 1.68 1.07 3.19
N TYR A 103 2.04 1.65 2.04
CA TYR A 103 2.56 3.03 1.98
C TYR A 103 1.52 4.06 2.39
N ASP A 104 0.26 3.82 2.05
CA ASP A 104 -0.85 4.66 2.51
C ASP A 104 -0.99 4.61 4.03
N GLN A 105 -1.01 3.40 4.64
CA GLN A 105 -1.12 3.26 6.08
C GLN A 105 0.09 3.82 6.83
N VAL A 106 1.32 3.64 6.33
CA VAL A 106 2.53 4.23 6.93
C VAL A 106 2.40 5.75 7.02
N ARG A 107 2.06 6.43 5.92
CA ARG A 107 1.85 7.88 5.90
C ARG A 107 0.69 8.30 6.82
N TRP A 108 -0.36 7.51 6.86
CA TRP A 108 -1.54 7.78 7.69
C TRP A 108 -1.27 7.61 9.19
N TYR A 109 -0.45 6.62 9.59
CA TYR A 109 0.00 6.45 10.97
C TYR A 109 0.97 7.56 11.39
N MET A 110 1.96 7.85 10.55
CA MET A 110 3.03 8.79 10.88
C MET A 110 2.63 10.27 10.70
N ARG A 111 1.58 10.55 9.91
CA ARG A 111 1.09 11.90 9.59
C ARG A 111 2.15 12.80 8.98
N CYS A 112 3.11 12.22 8.30
CA CYS A 112 4.17 12.90 7.57
C CYS A 112 4.54 12.11 6.31
N GLU A 113 5.37 12.69 5.47
CA GLU A 113 5.77 12.09 4.21
C GLU A 113 7.05 11.24 4.34
N VAL A 114 7.30 10.43 3.32
CA VAL A 114 8.54 9.68 3.18
C VAL A 114 9.60 10.59 2.59
N GLU A 115 10.74 10.72 3.27
CA GLU A 115 11.89 11.54 2.84
C GLU A 115 12.83 10.74 1.92
N GLU A 116 13.14 9.50 2.30
CA GLU A 116 14.07 8.64 1.56
C GLU A 116 13.54 7.20 1.43
N VAL A 117 13.85 6.55 0.33
CA VAL A 117 13.50 5.15 0.07
C VAL A 117 14.72 4.38 -0.42
N TYR A 118 14.99 3.23 0.21
CA TYR A 118 15.87 2.21 -0.34
C TYR A 118 15.07 0.92 -0.53
N ALA A 119 15.15 0.30 -1.71
CA ALA A 119 14.37 -0.90 -1.98
C ALA A 119 15.19 -1.95 -2.75
N VAL A 120 14.90 -3.20 -2.46
CA VAL A 120 15.43 -4.37 -3.17
C VAL A 120 14.29 -5.31 -3.54
N GLY A 121 14.45 -6.03 -4.63
CA GLY A 121 13.43 -6.99 -5.08
C GLY A 121 14.03 -8.17 -5.81
N THR A 122 13.29 -9.27 -5.86
CA THR A 122 13.64 -10.48 -6.59
C THR A 122 12.65 -10.79 -7.69
N LYS A 123 13.14 -11.43 -8.76
CA LYS A 123 12.36 -11.76 -9.95
C LYS A 123 12.82 -13.12 -10.47
N LYS A 124 12.41 -14.21 -9.80
CA LYS A 124 12.85 -15.59 -10.07
C LYS A 124 11.72 -16.58 -10.20
N VAL A 125 10.92 -16.73 -9.15
CA VAL A 125 9.90 -17.78 -9.03
C VAL A 125 8.76 -17.55 -10.02
N LEU A 126 8.20 -16.34 -10.05
CA LEU A 126 7.12 -15.97 -10.97
C LEU A 126 7.59 -15.96 -12.41
N LYS A 127 8.79 -15.42 -12.67
CA LYS A 127 9.38 -15.44 -14.00
C LYS A 127 9.55 -16.86 -14.54
N ALA A 128 10.00 -17.81 -13.72
CA ALA A 128 10.11 -19.21 -14.10
C ALA A 128 8.75 -19.88 -14.36
N ARG A 129 7.65 -19.27 -13.93
CA ARG A 129 6.26 -19.72 -14.15
C ARG A 129 5.56 -18.93 -15.28
N GLY A 130 6.31 -18.11 -16.02
CA GLY A 130 5.79 -17.33 -17.15
C GLY A 130 5.16 -15.98 -16.78
N VAL A 131 5.23 -15.55 -15.52
CA VAL A 131 4.72 -14.26 -15.05
C VAL A 131 5.90 -13.31 -14.81
N ASP A 132 6.17 -12.39 -15.73
CA ASP A 132 7.35 -11.51 -15.69
C ASP A 132 7.16 -10.32 -14.74
N THR A 133 7.01 -10.61 -13.45
CA THR A 133 6.94 -9.60 -12.38
C THR A 133 7.83 -9.95 -11.19
N TYR A 134 7.85 -9.06 -10.19
CA TYR A 134 8.60 -9.31 -8.96
C TYR A 134 7.92 -10.36 -8.08
N ASP A 135 8.73 -11.25 -7.52
CA ASP A 135 8.33 -12.24 -6.51
C ASP A 135 8.04 -11.55 -5.18
N SER A 136 9.00 -10.73 -4.77
CA SER A 136 8.98 -10.00 -3.50
C SER A 136 9.80 -8.71 -3.63
N ILE A 137 9.34 -7.69 -2.91
CA ILE A 137 10.03 -6.39 -2.79
C ILE A 137 10.05 -6.02 -1.32
N GLN A 138 11.22 -5.59 -0.84
CA GLN A 138 11.41 -5.02 0.48
C GLN A 138 11.90 -3.58 0.34
N ALA A 139 11.27 -2.66 1.05
CA ALA A 139 11.63 -1.25 1.07
C ALA A 139 11.90 -0.78 2.49
N THR A 140 12.94 0.01 2.67
CA THR A 140 13.17 0.80 3.88
C THR A 140 12.81 2.25 3.57
N LEU A 141 11.96 2.83 4.40
CA LEU A 141 11.47 4.20 4.29
C LEU A 141 12.03 5.01 5.46
N LYS A 142 12.59 6.18 5.20
CA LYS A 142 12.87 7.19 6.20
C LYS A 142 11.78 8.24 6.14
N MET A 143 11.14 8.50 7.27
CA MET A 143 10.05 9.46 7.39
C MET A 143 10.60 10.83 7.81
N GLU A 144 9.90 11.92 7.46
CA GLU A 144 10.28 13.29 7.83
C GLU A 144 10.40 13.50 9.35
N ASN A 145 9.66 12.74 10.16
CA ASN A 145 9.75 12.78 11.62
C ASN A 145 10.92 11.96 12.22
N GLY A 146 11.80 11.40 11.37
CA GLY A 146 12.95 10.58 11.77
C GLY A 146 12.64 9.11 12.04
N CYS A 147 11.37 8.70 12.09
CA CYS A 147 10.98 7.29 12.16
C CYS A 147 11.37 6.57 10.87
N TYR A 148 11.70 5.29 10.95
CA TYR A 148 11.94 4.48 9.76
C TYR A 148 11.05 3.25 9.71
N TRP A 149 10.73 2.80 8.50
CA TRP A 149 9.87 1.65 8.26
C TRP A 149 10.52 0.63 7.34
N THR A 150 10.29 -0.63 7.61
CA THR A 150 10.48 -1.70 6.64
C THR A 150 9.11 -2.14 6.12
N VAL A 151 8.93 -2.11 4.82
CA VAL A 151 7.72 -2.56 4.13
C VAL A 151 8.07 -3.72 3.21
N GLU A 152 7.37 -4.83 3.34
CA GLU A 152 7.56 -6.03 2.54
C GLU A 152 6.28 -6.36 1.78
N ASN A 153 6.41 -6.70 0.50
CA ASN A 153 5.30 -7.14 -0.32
C ASN A 153 5.74 -8.32 -1.19
N SER A 154 4.99 -9.40 -1.13
CA SER A 154 5.30 -10.63 -1.86
C SER A 154 4.06 -11.24 -2.50
N TRP A 155 4.29 -11.97 -3.61
CA TRP A 155 3.28 -12.73 -4.31
C TRP A 155 3.62 -14.23 -4.38
N ILE A 156 4.47 -14.68 -3.48
CA ILE A 156 4.98 -16.08 -3.49
C ILE A 156 4.84 -16.81 -2.16
N LEU A 157 3.87 -16.43 -1.31
CA LEU A 157 3.54 -17.33 -0.19
C LEU A 157 3.17 -18.72 -0.74
N PRO A 158 3.60 -19.79 -0.06
CA PRO A 158 3.29 -21.15 -0.50
C PRO A 158 1.79 -21.37 -0.64
N LYS A 159 1.38 -22.16 -1.63
CA LYS A 159 -0.04 -22.56 -1.85
C LYS A 159 -0.69 -23.21 -0.61
N GLY A 160 0.10 -23.83 0.26
CA GLY A 160 -0.37 -24.43 1.53
C GLY A 160 -0.38 -23.46 2.72
N PHE A 161 -0.18 -22.14 2.52
CA PHE A 161 -0.30 -21.16 3.59
C PHE A 161 -1.73 -21.13 4.13
N ALA A 162 -1.89 -20.94 5.45
CA ALA A 162 -3.19 -21.10 6.13
C ALA A 162 -4.27 -20.09 5.69
N LYS A 163 -3.85 -19.00 5.04
CA LYS A 163 -4.73 -17.94 4.51
C LYS A 163 -4.28 -17.56 3.10
N ASN A 164 -5.13 -16.88 2.34
CA ASN A 164 -4.75 -16.41 1.00
C ASN A 164 -3.75 -15.24 1.05
N ASN A 165 -3.64 -14.58 2.19
CA ASN A 165 -2.69 -13.50 2.43
C ASN A 165 -2.10 -13.56 3.85
N ASP A 166 -0.95 -12.91 4.04
CA ASP A 166 -0.37 -12.58 5.33
C ASP A 166 -0.22 -11.06 5.44
N GLY A 167 -0.78 -10.50 6.50
CA GLY A 167 -0.67 -9.07 6.77
C GLY A 167 -0.26 -8.86 8.23
N ARG A 168 0.82 -8.09 8.44
CA ARG A 168 1.33 -7.78 9.77
C ARG A 168 1.79 -6.35 9.84
N THR A 169 1.46 -5.68 10.93
CA THR A 169 1.97 -4.34 11.25
C THR A 169 2.56 -4.35 12.65
N GLN A 170 3.74 -3.76 12.81
CA GLN A 170 4.38 -3.58 14.09
C GLN A 170 4.97 -2.18 14.16
N ILE A 171 4.70 -1.45 15.24
CA ILE A 171 5.21 -0.10 15.48
C ILE A 171 5.83 -0.06 16.88
N LEU A 172 7.09 0.29 16.95
CA LEU A 172 7.79 0.54 18.22
C LEU A 172 7.88 2.05 18.45
N CYS A 173 7.37 2.47 19.59
CA CYS A 173 7.49 3.82 20.13
C CYS A 173 8.45 3.84 21.32
N GLU A 174 8.74 5.02 21.86
CA GLU A 174 9.58 5.18 23.05
C GLU A 174 9.05 4.37 24.25
N ASN A 175 7.74 4.36 24.48
CA ASN A 175 7.11 3.77 25.65
C ASN A 175 6.10 2.66 25.31
N ALA A 176 5.83 2.39 24.04
CA ALA A 176 4.80 1.45 23.62
C ALA A 176 5.23 0.63 22.40
N MET A 177 4.56 -0.51 22.21
CA MET A 177 4.69 -1.33 21.01
C MET A 177 3.32 -1.82 20.57
N PHE A 178 2.97 -1.56 19.31
CA PHE A 178 1.72 -1.99 18.69
C PHE A 178 1.99 -3.14 17.73
N ARG A 179 1.07 -4.09 17.66
CA ARG A 179 1.12 -5.22 16.74
C ARG A 179 -0.29 -5.58 16.30
N ILE A 180 -0.50 -5.63 14.98
CA ILE A 180 -1.74 -6.06 14.32
C ILE A 180 -1.39 -7.17 13.33
#